data_9917e64dc6a4aeb2074d89b6bb90c31a
#
_entry.id   9917e64dc6a4aeb2074d89b6bb90c31a
#
_cell.length_a   1.000
_cell.length_b   1.000
_cell.length_c   1.000
_cell.angle_alpha   90.00
_cell.angle_beta   90.00
_cell.angle_gamma   90.00
#
_symmetry.space_group_name_H-M   'P 1'
#
loop_
_entity.id
_entity.type
_entity.pdbx_description
1 polymer ?
#
loop_
_entity_poly.entity_id
_entity_poly.type
_entity_poly.pdbx_seq_one_letter_code
_entity_poly.pdbx_strand_id
1 'polypeptide(L)'
;MRNAVIVDSVRTGLAKSFRGGFNNTRADNMTAHVVNALLERNPKVDASMVEDIILGCGNPEGAQGHNIARNVAVLSDLPIETGGVTINRYCSSGLNSIAMAATQIQSGFYDCIIAGGVESISTSQGHTNMHMYVNDKLAEEVPGIYHAMGTTAEAVADRYNVSREAQDEYALSSQQRCAAAQDAGLYDDEIIPMETKMILKNKETGAEKEVDVTVDRDDCNRPETTLDGLSSLNPVFNPEGGSVTAGNSSQLSDGASVTLIMSEEKANELGLKPMAYFRGFTTVGCQPDEMGIGPVYSIPKLLDSAGLTVDDIDLWELNEAFASQVVYLSLIHISEPTRLGF
;
A
#
# COMPACT_ATOMS: atom_id res chain seq x y z
N MET A 1 4.24 -29.28 3.57
CA MET A 1 4.39 -28.05 2.75
C MET A 1 5.56 -27.30 3.35
N ARG A 2 6.49 -26.76 2.54
CA ARG A 2 7.64 -25.96 3.04
C ARG A 2 7.12 -24.68 3.69
N ASN A 3 7.85 -24.14 4.65
CA ASN A 3 7.54 -22.83 5.16
C ASN A 3 8.15 -21.74 4.27
N ALA A 4 7.37 -20.73 3.96
CA ALA A 4 7.88 -19.47 3.40
C ALA A 4 8.06 -18.47 4.54
N VAL A 5 9.22 -17.81 4.57
CA VAL A 5 9.59 -16.88 5.64
C VAL A 5 9.93 -15.51 5.05
N ILE A 6 9.57 -14.46 5.78
CA ILE A 6 10.01 -13.10 5.51
C ILE A 6 11.34 -12.91 6.22
N VAL A 7 12.36 -12.53 5.46
CA VAL A 7 13.72 -12.32 5.96
C VAL A 7 13.98 -10.86 6.29
N ASP A 8 13.59 -9.96 5.38
CA ASP A 8 13.74 -8.52 5.55
C ASP A 8 12.70 -7.78 4.69
N SER A 9 12.42 -6.53 5.04
CA SER A 9 11.51 -5.67 4.30
C SER A 9 11.96 -4.22 4.41
N VAL A 10 11.98 -3.50 3.29
CA VAL A 10 12.37 -2.10 3.21
C VAL A 10 11.44 -1.32 2.28
N ARG A 11 11.38 -0.02 2.47
CA ARG A 11 10.57 0.89 1.65
C ARG A 11 11.22 2.26 1.51
N THR A 12 10.74 3.05 0.59
CA THR A 12 10.99 4.49 0.59
C THR A 12 10.14 5.17 1.67
N GLY A 13 10.46 6.40 2.04
CA GLY A 13 9.45 7.28 2.63
C GLY A 13 8.26 7.44 1.69
N LEU A 14 7.07 7.68 2.23
CA LEU A 14 5.88 8.00 1.45
C LEU A 14 5.80 9.50 1.20
N ALA A 15 5.93 9.91 -0.06
CA ALA A 15 5.80 11.30 -0.45
C ALA A 15 4.36 11.61 -0.89
N LYS A 16 3.86 12.79 -0.53
CA LYS A 16 2.54 13.23 -0.96
C LYS A 16 2.49 13.40 -2.47
N SER A 17 1.56 12.73 -3.13
CA SER A 17 1.43 12.81 -4.59
C SER A 17 1.25 14.24 -5.09
N PHE A 18 1.83 14.55 -6.22
CA PHE A 18 1.88 15.83 -6.93
C PHE A 18 2.66 16.96 -6.23
N ARG A 19 2.94 16.88 -4.93
CA ARG A 19 3.53 17.96 -4.13
C ARG A 19 4.69 17.53 -3.25
N GLY A 20 4.89 16.24 -3.06
CA GLY A 20 6.00 15.67 -2.26
C GLY A 20 7.24 15.40 -3.09
N GLY A 21 8.28 14.91 -2.44
CA GLY A 21 9.60 14.74 -3.02
C GLY A 21 9.67 13.81 -4.23
N PHE A 22 8.71 12.90 -4.39
CA PHE A 22 8.66 11.97 -5.53
C PHE A 22 7.79 12.43 -6.71
N ASN A 23 7.31 13.65 -6.71
CA ASN A 23 6.37 14.13 -7.74
C ASN A 23 6.95 14.14 -9.18
N ASN A 24 8.25 13.95 -9.34
CA ASN A 24 8.95 13.84 -10.62
C ASN A 24 9.87 12.60 -10.69
N THR A 25 9.69 11.65 -9.75
CA THR A 25 10.53 10.45 -9.68
C THR A 25 9.83 9.28 -10.37
N ARG A 26 10.54 8.59 -11.24
CA ARG A 26 10.03 7.39 -11.91
C ARG A 26 9.86 6.25 -10.90
N ALA A 27 8.76 5.53 -11.04
CA ALA A 27 8.42 4.41 -10.17
C ALA A 27 9.44 3.25 -10.24
N ASP A 28 9.96 2.97 -11.42
CA ASP A 28 11.00 1.94 -11.62
C ASP A 28 12.31 2.31 -10.90
N ASN A 29 12.72 3.58 -10.92
CA ASN A 29 13.89 4.07 -10.18
C ASN A 29 13.70 3.95 -8.65
N MET A 30 12.53 4.34 -8.14
CA MET A 30 12.20 4.19 -6.71
C MET A 30 12.31 2.73 -6.27
N THR A 31 11.75 1.83 -7.07
CA THR A 31 11.72 0.41 -6.71
C THR A 31 13.10 -0.23 -6.83
N ALA A 32 13.88 0.08 -7.88
CA ALA A 32 15.24 -0.41 -8.01
C ALA A 32 16.14 0.05 -6.85
N HIS A 33 15.96 1.29 -6.38
CA HIS A 33 16.66 1.81 -5.20
C HIS A 33 16.43 0.96 -3.95
N VAL A 34 15.18 0.64 -3.63
CA VAL A 34 14.87 -0.19 -2.44
C VAL A 34 15.25 -1.67 -2.65
N VAL A 35 15.22 -2.19 -3.88
CA VAL A 35 15.74 -3.54 -4.17
C VAL A 35 17.24 -3.62 -3.89
N ASN A 36 18.03 -2.64 -4.37
CA ASN A 36 19.46 -2.61 -4.12
C ASN A 36 19.77 -2.47 -2.63
N ALA A 37 19.06 -1.58 -1.93
CA ALA A 37 19.23 -1.43 -0.48
C ALA A 37 18.86 -2.72 0.28
N LEU A 38 17.82 -3.45 -0.15
CA LEU A 38 17.46 -4.75 0.44
C LEU A 38 18.60 -5.77 0.28
N LEU A 39 19.23 -5.83 -0.90
CA LEU A 39 20.37 -6.72 -1.15
C LEU A 39 21.59 -6.30 -0.33
N GLU A 40 21.93 -5.02 -0.24
CA GLU A 40 23.01 -4.49 0.58
C GLU A 40 22.84 -4.81 2.07
N ARG A 41 21.63 -4.73 2.59
CA ARG A 41 21.30 -5.11 3.99
C ARG A 41 21.44 -6.60 4.25
N ASN A 42 21.36 -7.43 3.21
CA ASN A 42 21.38 -8.88 3.30
C ASN A 42 22.59 -9.48 2.55
N PRO A 43 23.85 -9.18 2.94
CA PRO A 43 25.05 -9.54 2.15
C PRO A 43 25.31 -11.05 2.07
N LYS A 44 24.59 -11.87 2.81
CA LYS A 44 24.61 -13.33 2.68
C LYS A 44 23.74 -13.86 1.55
N VAL A 45 22.85 -13.02 1.03
CA VAL A 45 21.99 -13.34 -0.11
C VAL A 45 22.67 -12.83 -1.36
N ASP A 46 23.31 -13.72 -2.11
CA ASP A 46 23.81 -13.37 -3.43
C ASP A 46 22.66 -13.00 -4.36
N ALA A 47 22.79 -11.92 -5.11
CA ALA A 47 21.72 -11.43 -6.00
C ALA A 47 21.25 -12.51 -7.00
N SER A 48 22.14 -13.45 -7.39
CA SER A 48 21.81 -14.58 -8.26
C SER A 48 20.88 -15.62 -7.64
N MET A 49 20.68 -15.57 -6.31
CA MET A 49 19.71 -16.43 -5.62
C MET A 49 18.27 -15.93 -5.80
N VAL A 50 18.09 -14.66 -6.19
CA VAL A 50 16.77 -14.09 -6.43
C VAL A 50 16.25 -14.53 -7.79
N GLU A 51 15.33 -15.48 -7.80
CA GLU A 51 14.84 -16.15 -9.00
C GLU A 51 13.75 -15.34 -9.72
N ASP A 52 12.95 -14.58 -8.97
CA ASP A 52 11.86 -13.77 -9.51
C ASP A 52 11.62 -12.50 -8.65
N ILE A 53 11.06 -11.48 -9.27
CA ILE A 53 10.52 -10.30 -8.56
C ILE A 53 9.05 -10.12 -8.90
N ILE A 54 8.20 -10.11 -7.87
CA ILE A 54 6.75 -9.94 -8.03
C ILE A 54 6.33 -8.60 -7.45
N LEU A 55 5.92 -7.66 -8.30
CA LEU A 55 5.51 -6.33 -7.86
C LEU A 55 4.03 -6.07 -8.10
N GLY A 56 3.37 -5.57 -7.06
CA GLY A 56 2.05 -4.98 -7.15
C GLY A 56 2.13 -3.55 -7.69
N CYS A 57 1.23 -3.22 -8.63
CA CYS A 57 1.06 -1.86 -9.14
C CYS A 57 -0.42 -1.65 -9.45
N GLY A 58 -1.03 -0.66 -8.80
CA GLY A 58 -2.47 -0.40 -8.93
C GLY A 58 -2.83 0.30 -10.24
N ASN A 59 -1.91 1.09 -10.80
CA ASN A 59 -2.08 1.78 -12.07
C ASN A 59 -0.87 1.53 -13.00
N PRO A 60 -0.77 0.33 -13.61
CA PRO A 60 0.37 -0.06 -14.44
C PRO A 60 0.35 0.61 -15.82
N GLU A 61 0.41 1.94 -15.83
CA GLU A 61 0.39 2.79 -17.03
C GLU A 61 1.52 3.82 -17.02
N GLY A 62 1.83 4.39 -18.18
CA GLY A 62 2.85 5.41 -18.35
C GLY A 62 4.21 4.97 -17.81
N ALA A 63 4.77 5.68 -16.84
CA ALA A 63 6.04 5.35 -16.19
C ALA A 63 6.02 4.02 -15.41
N GLN A 64 4.84 3.51 -15.10
CA GLN A 64 4.60 2.22 -14.42
C GLN A 64 4.12 1.14 -15.39
N GLY A 65 4.03 1.48 -16.68
CA GLY A 65 3.53 0.59 -17.74
C GLY A 65 4.47 -0.56 -18.08
N HIS A 66 4.09 -1.32 -19.08
CA HIS A 66 4.69 -2.60 -19.42
C HIS A 66 4.65 -3.58 -18.24
N ASN A 67 5.75 -4.26 -18.02
CA ASN A 67 5.96 -5.08 -16.83
C ASN A 67 7.00 -4.37 -15.94
N ILE A 68 6.51 -3.49 -15.06
CA ILE A 68 7.39 -2.69 -14.20
C ILE A 68 8.29 -3.58 -13.33
N ALA A 69 7.82 -4.75 -12.88
CA ALA A 69 8.63 -5.68 -12.10
C ALA A 69 9.87 -6.14 -12.89
N ARG A 70 9.71 -6.47 -14.18
CA ARG A 70 10.85 -6.84 -15.02
C ARG A 70 11.76 -5.65 -15.30
N ASN A 71 11.21 -4.45 -15.49
CA ASN A 71 12.02 -3.24 -15.65
C ASN A 71 12.89 -3.01 -14.41
N VAL A 72 12.31 -3.16 -13.22
CA VAL A 72 13.02 -3.04 -11.94
C VAL A 72 14.11 -4.11 -11.80
N ALA A 73 13.81 -5.38 -12.13
CA ALA A 73 14.82 -6.45 -12.08
C ALA A 73 16.06 -6.13 -12.93
N VAL A 74 15.86 -5.55 -14.13
CA VAL A 74 16.97 -5.18 -15.04
C VAL A 74 17.67 -3.89 -14.62
N LEU A 75 16.95 -2.99 -13.93
CA LEU A 75 17.48 -1.70 -13.51
C LEU A 75 18.26 -1.78 -12.18
N SER A 76 17.96 -2.78 -11.37
CA SER A 76 18.62 -3.04 -10.08
C SER A 76 19.86 -3.92 -10.24
N ASP A 77 20.54 -4.23 -9.13
CA ASP A 77 21.73 -5.09 -9.10
C ASP A 77 21.40 -6.59 -9.22
N LEU A 78 20.17 -6.94 -9.59
CA LEU A 78 19.77 -8.32 -9.88
C LEU A 78 20.33 -8.77 -11.24
N PRO A 79 20.65 -10.06 -11.40
CA PRO A 79 21.12 -10.60 -12.68
C PRO A 79 20.01 -10.53 -13.74
N ILE A 80 20.43 -10.51 -15.01
CA ILE A 80 19.52 -10.45 -16.15
C ILE A 80 18.57 -11.65 -16.23
N GLU A 81 18.94 -12.75 -15.62
CA GLU A 81 18.18 -13.99 -15.55
C GLU A 81 17.01 -13.92 -14.58
N THR A 82 17.02 -13.01 -13.58
CA THR A 82 15.93 -12.84 -12.64
C THR A 82 14.63 -12.51 -13.37
N GLY A 83 13.60 -13.30 -13.17
CA GLY A 83 12.27 -13.08 -13.73
C GLY A 83 11.62 -11.79 -13.20
N GLY A 84 10.42 -11.49 -13.67
CA GLY A 84 9.67 -10.37 -13.14
C GLY A 84 8.22 -10.40 -13.60
N VAL A 85 7.26 -10.23 -12.68
CA VAL A 85 5.85 -10.15 -13.00
C VAL A 85 5.16 -9.03 -12.22
N THR A 86 4.34 -8.26 -12.92
CA THR A 86 3.51 -7.19 -12.34
C THR A 86 2.09 -7.69 -12.18
N ILE A 87 1.53 -7.48 -10.99
CA ILE A 87 0.16 -7.84 -10.68
C ILE A 87 -0.65 -6.62 -10.26
N ASN A 88 -1.95 -6.64 -10.51
CA ASN A 88 -2.87 -5.60 -10.12
C ASN A 88 -4.07 -6.16 -9.36
N ARG A 89 -4.20 -5.74 -8.11
CA ARG A 89 -5.39 -5.84 -7.25
C ARG A 89 -5.55 -4.51 -6.50
N TYR A 90 -5.32 -3.39 -7.22
CA TYR A 90 -5.33 -2.03 -6.67
C TYR A 90 -4.52 -1.92 -5.36
N CYS A 91 -5.09 -1.33 -4.31
CA CYS A 91 -4.39 -1.09 -3.04
C CYS A 91 -3.86 -2.35 -2.33
N SER A 92 -4.37 -3.54 -2.65
CA SER A 92 -3.90 -4.81 -2.08
C SER A 92 -2.88 -5.55 -2.95
N SER A 93 -2.40 -4.93 -4.03
CA SER A 93 -1.47 -5.58 -4.97
C SER A 93 -0.15 -5.99 -4.31
N GLY A 94 0.41 -5.12 -3.44
CA GLY A 94 1.65 -5.42 -2.71
C GLY A 94 1.52 -6.62 -1.77
N LEU A 95 0.44 -6.68 -0.98
CA LEU A 95 0.16 -7.84 -0.13
C LEU A 95 -0.07 -9.11 -0.97
N ASN A 96 -0.77 -9.00 -2.10
CA ASN A 96 -1.00 -10.12 -3.00
C ASN A 96 0.31 -10.62 -3.65
N SER A 97 1.25 -9.74 -3.97
CA SER A 97 2.57 -10.14 -4.51
C SER A 97 3.34 -10.98 -3.49
N ILE A 98 3.36 -10.57 -2.22
CA ILE A 98 3.96 -11.32 -1.11
C ILE A 98 3.31 -12.72 -0.98
N ALA A 99 1.98 -12.78 -1.04
CA ALA A 99 1.25 -14.05 -0.96
C ALA A 99 1.56 -14.98 -2.15
N MET A 100 1.68 -14.44 -3.36
CA MET A 100 2.09 -15.22 -4.54
C MET A 100 3.51 -15.76 -4.40
N ALA A 101 4.47 -14.93 -4.01
CA ALA A 101 5.84 -15.34 -3.76
C ALA A 101 5.92 -16.45 -2.69
N ALA A 102 5.26 -16.25 -1.55
CA ALA A 102 5.21 -17.23 -0.48
C ALA A 102 4.59 -18.56 -0.94
N THR A 103 3.54 -18.53 -1.73
CA THR A 103 2.90 -19.74 -2.27
C THR A 103 3.80 -20.48 -3.24
N GLN A 104 4.54 -19.77 -4.11
CA GLN A 104 5.51 -20.36 -5.03
C GLN A 104 6.66 -21.05 -4.27
N ILE A 105 7.15 -20.42 -3.19
CA ILE A 105 8.16 -21.01 -2.29
C ILE A 105 7.59 -22.23 -1.59
N GLN A 106 6.39 -22.16 -1.02
CA GLN A 106 5.73 -23.30 -0.36
C GLN A 106 5.50 -24.48 -1.31
N SER A 107 5.26 -24.21 -2.59
CA SER A 107 5.10 -25.23 -3.63
C SER A 107 6.43 -25.82 -4.12
N GLY A 108 7.57 -25.25 -3.71
CA GLY A 108 8.92 -25.71 -4.07
C GLY A 108 9.37 -25.31 -5.48
N PHE A 109 8.71 -24.32 -6.10
CA PHE A 109 9.15 -23.80 -7.40
C PHE A 109 10.40 -22.92 -7.26
N TYR A 110 10.50 -22.13 -6.19
CA TYR A 110 11.58 -21.21 -5.91
C TYR A 110 12.03 -21.28 -4.45
N ASP A 111 13.25 -20.82 -4.21
CA ASP A 111 13.83 -20.70 -2.87
C ASP A 111 13.93 -19.25 -2.38
N CYS A 112 14.01 -18.29 -3.30
CA CYS A 112 14.22 -16.88 -2.96
C CYS A 112 13.51 -15.97 -3.97
N ILE A 113 12.61 -15.13 -3.50
CA ILE A 113 11.83 -14.16 -4.29
C ILE A 113 11.81 -12.82 -3.58
N ILE A 114 11.94 -11.74 -4.34
CA ILE A 114 11.60 -10.39 -3.87
C ILE A 114 10.16 -10.09 -4.27
N ALA A 115 9.33 -9.68 -3.31
CA ALA A 115 7.95 -9.28 -3.57
C ALA A 115 7.64 -7.95 -2.90
N GLY A 116 6.71 -7.18 -3.46
CA GLY A 116 6.36 -5.88 -2.91
C GLY A 116 5.43 -5.10 -3.82
N GLY A 117 5.59 -3.79 -3.85
CA GLY A 117 4.77 -2.96 -4.71
C GLY A 117 5.32 -1.55 -4.87
N VAL A 118 4.78 -0.86 -5.85
CA VAL A 118 5.12 0.52 -6.17
C VAL A 118 3.91 1.26 -6.69
N GLU A 119 3.79 2.51 -6.29
CA GLU A 119 2.81 3.42 -6.88
C GLU A 119 3.40 4.83 -6.98
N SER A 120 3.29 5.44 -8.16
CA SER A 120 3.57 6.84 -8.39
C SER A 120 2.34 7.48 -9.03
N ILE A 121 1.42 7.91 -8.18
CA ILE A 121 0.20 8.62 -8.58
C ILE A 121 0.57 9.91 -9.33
N SER A 122 1.64 10.57 -8.88
CA SER A 122 2.15 11.79 -9.49
C SER A 122 2.45 11.65 -10.99
N THR A 123 2.99 10.50 -11.40
CA THR A 123 3.43 10.28 -12.79
C THR A 123 2.42 9.49 -13.64
N SER A 124 1.38 8.91 -13.03
CA SER A 124 0.44 8.03 -13.72
C SER A 124 -0.98 8.56 -13.80
N GLN A 125 -1.55 9.08 -12.69
CA GLN A 125 -3.01 9.37 -12.63
C GLN A 125 -3.49 10.42 -13.65
N GLY A 126 -2.69 11.45 -13.94
CA GLY A 126 -3.03 12.47 -14.93
C GLY A 126 -2.88 12.01 -16.39
N HIS A 127 -2.37 10.80 -16.62
CA HIS A 127 -2.02 10.26 -17.93
C HIS A 127 -2.65 8.90 -18.21
N THR A 128 -3.63 8.49 -17.40
CA THR A 128 -4.35 7.22 -17.57
C THR A 128 -5.01 7.18 -18.95
N ASN A 129 -4.85 6.07 -19.66
CA ASN A 129 -5.51 5.86 -20.94
C ASN A 129 -7.00 5.61 -20.74
N MET A 130 -7.81 6.59 -21.12
CA MET A 130 -9.27 6.54 -21.01
C MET A 130 -9.97 5.99 -22.27
N HIS A 131 -9.19 5.62 -23.32
CA HIS A 131 -9.78 5.07 -24.53
C HIS A 131 -10.44 3.71 -24.25
N MET A 132 -11.74 3.61 -24.48
CA MET A 132 -12.58 2.43 -24.21
C MET A 132 -12.52 1.94 -22.74
N TYR A 133 -12.23 2.84 -21.80
CA TYR A 133 -12.11 2.53 -20.38
C TYR A 133 -13.42 2.03 -19.77
N VAL A 134 -14.54 2.66 -20.11
CA VAL A 134 -15.87 2.26 -19.63
C VAL A 134 -16.47 1.21 -20.56
N ASN A 135 -16.93 0.13 -19.97
CA ASN A 135 -17.79 -0.85 -20.63
C ASN A 135 -19.25 -0.52 -20.30
N ASP A 136 -20.01 -0.03 -21.25
CA ASP A 136 -21.39 0.44 -21.06
C ASP A 136 -22.30 -0.63 -20.47
N LYS A 137 -22.18 -1.88 -20.97
CA LYS A 137 -22.95 -3.00 -20.45
C LYS A 137 -22.63 -3.28 -18.97
N LEU A 138 -21.34 -3.26 -18.61
CA LEU A 138 -20.92 -3.48 -17.23
C LEU A 138 -21.39 -2.35 -16.32
N ALA A 139 -21.33 -1.11 -16.77
CA ALA A 139 -21.82 0.05 -16.04
C ALA A 139 -23.34 -0.01 -15.78
N GLU A 140 -24.10 -0.54 -16.75
CA GLU A 140 -25.54 -0.72 -16.64
C GLU A 140 -25.90 -1.90 -15.70
N GLU A 141 -25.23 -3.05 -15.85
CA GLU A 141 -25.53 -4.27 -15.10
C GLU A 141 -25.01 -4.24 -13.66
N VAL A 142 -23.91 -3.49 -13.41
CA VAL A 142 -23.25 -3.41 -12.10
C VAL A 142 -23.02 -1.93 -11.72
N PRO A 143 -24.06 -1.24 -11.29
CA PRO A 143 -23.94 0.14 -10.85
C PRO A 143 -22.88 0.28 -9.75
N GLY A 144 -22.04 1.30 -9.85
CA GLY A 144 -20.95 1.55 -8.89
C GLY A 144 -19.60 0.93 -9.23
N ILE A 145 -19.49 0.06 -10.26
CA ILE A 145 -18.21 -0.55 -10.64
C ILE A 145 -17.13 0.48 -11.02
N TYR A 146 -17.53 1.63 -11.55
CA TYR A 146 -16.65 2.75 -11.92
C TYR A 146 -16.71 3.92 -10.94
N HIS A 147 -17.34 3.75 -9.77
CA HIS A 147 -17.39 4.81 -8.77
C HIS A 147 -15.99 5.16 -8.25
N ALA A 148 -15.76 6.45 -8.01
CA ALA A 148 -14.58 6.89 -7.29
C ALA A 148 -14.58 6.33 -5.85
N MET A 149 -13.41 6.06 -5.30
CA MET A 149 -13.29 5.46 -3.96
C MET A 149 -13.98 6.28 -2.86
N GLY A 150 -13.92 7.62 -2.93
CA GLY A 150 -14.64 8.46 -1.97
C GLY A 150 -16.17 8.35 -2.08
N THR A 151 -16.71 8.09 -3.27
CA THR A 151 -18.14 7.81 -3.45
C THR A 151 -18.54 6.49 -2.78
N THR A 152 -17.69 5.47 -2.87
CA THR A 152 -17.93 4.19 -2.16
C THR A 152 -17.79 4.35 -0.65
N ALA A 153 -16.92 5.24 -0.17
CA ALA A 153 -16.78 5.56 1.25
C ALA A 153 -18.02 6.30 1.81
N GLU A 154 -18.63 7.20 1.03
CA GLU A 154 -19.91 7.82 1.38
C GLU A 154 -21.04 6.77 1.43
N ALA A 155 -21.07 5.83 0.47
CA ALA A 155 -22.04 4.74 0.48
C ALA A 155 -21.92 3.87 1.74
N VAL A 156 -20.71 3.59 2.21
CA VAL A 156 -20.47 2.88 3.48
C VAL A 156 -20.95 3.70 4.66
N ALA A 157 -20.60 5.00 4.72
CA ALA A 157 -21.01 5.87 5.81
C ALA A 157 -22.54 5.96 5.94
N ASP A 158 -23.25 6.17 4.83
CA ASP A 158 -24.71 6.29 4.77
C ASP A 158 -25.39 4.94 5.11
N ARG A 159 -25.00 3.86 4.40
CA ARG A 159 -25.62 2.54 4.53
C ARG A 159 -25.49 1.93 5.92
N TYR A 160 -24.35 2.17 6.57
CA TYR A 160 -24.04 1.59 7.88
C TYR A 160 -24.09 2.62 9.02
N ASN A 161 -24.63 3.83 8.76
CA ASN A 161 -24.83 4.88 9.75
C ASN A 161 -23.55 5.26 10.51
N VAL A 162 -22.41 5.37 9.80
CA VAL A 162 -21.17 5.85 10.39
C VAL A 162 -21.16 7.38 10.37
N SER A 163 -21.30 8.00 11.54
CA SER A 163 -21.43 9.45 11.64
C SER A 163 -20.13 10.18 11.23
N ARG A 164 -20.28 11.45 10.86
CA ARG A 164 -19.15 12.33 10.56
C ARG A 164 -18.22 12.50 11.76
N GLU A 165 -18.77 12.63 12.95
CA GLU A 165 -18.04 12.79 14.19
C GLU A 165 -17.17 11.57 14.46
N ALA A 166 -17.71 10.36 14.35
CA ALA A 166 -16.94 9.12 14.53
C ALA A 166 -15.79 8.99 13.52
N GLN A 167 -16.01 9.41 12.28
CA GLN A 167 -14.95 9.44 11.25
C GLN A 167 -13.85 10.44 11.59
N ASP A 168 -14.20 11.64 12.04
CA ASP A 168 -13.23 12.68 12.38
C ASP A 168 -12.46 12.33 13.68
N GLU A 169 -13.09 11.73 14.69
CA GLU A 169 -12.44 11.23 15.89
C GLU A 169 -11.43 10.13 15.57
N TYR A 170 -11.80 9.19 14.70
CA TYR A 170 -10.91 8.16 14.24
C TYR A 170 -9.71 8.75 13.48
N ALA A 171 -9.96 9.67 12.53
CA ALA A 171 -8.92 10.32 11.77
C ALA A 171 -7.93 11.11 12.65
N LEU A 172 -8.42 11.81 13.67
CA LEU A 172 -7.58 12.48 14.66
C LEU A 172 -6.68 11.49 15.40
N SER A 173 -7.24 10.37 15.87
CA SER A 173 -6.48 9.32 16.55
C SER A 173 -5.39 8.73 15.65
N SER A 174 -5.69 8.46 14.37
CA SER A 174 -4.73 7.95 13.39
C SER A 174 -3.56 8.95 13.17
N GLN A 175 -3.84 10.24 12.99
CA GLN A 175 -2.83 11.27 12.84
C GLN A 175 -1.91 11.37 14.05
N GLN A 176 -2.48 11.36 15.26
CA GLN A 176 -1.71 11.45 16.52
C GLN A 176 -0.81 10.24 16.74
N ARG A 177 -1.31 9.03 16.45
CA ARG A 177 -0.55 7.79 16.56
C ARG A 177 0.61 7.76 15.58
N CYS A 178 0.36 8.11 14.31
CA CYS A 178 1.40 8.19 13.29
C CYS A 178 2.50 9.19 13.68
N ALA A 179 2.11 10.38 14.17
CA ALA A 179 3.07 11.38 14.65
C ALA A 179 3.92 10.84 15.82
N ALA A 180 3.29 10.20 16.81
CA ALA A 180 4.00 9.61 17.94
C ALA A 180 4.97 8.51 17.51
N ALA A 181 4.59 7.68 16.54
CA ALA A 181 5.45 6.64 15.98
C ALA A 181 6.67 7.23 15.24
N GLN A 182 6.46 8.29 14.44
CA GLN A 182 7.56 9.00 13.78
C GLN A 182 8.50 9.67 14.78
N ASP A 183 7.96 10.33 15.80
CA ASP A 183 8.78 10.98 16.84
C ASP A 183 9.59 9.98 17.65
N ALA A 184 9.09 8.76 17.78
CA ALA A 184 9.79 7.64 18.44
C ALA A 184 10.77 6.90 17.52
N GLY A 185 10.89 7.27 16.23
CA GLY A 185 11.77 6.62 15.26
C GLY A 185 11.38 5.19 14.88
N LEU A 186 10.08 4.83 15.02
CA LEU A 186 9.65 3.44 14.80
C LEU A 186 9.71 3.01 13.33
N TYR A 187 9.83 3.93 12.40
CA TYR A 187 9.92 3.65 10.96
C TYR A 187 11.34 3.75 10.40
N ASP A 188 12.34 4.18 11.23
CA ASP A 188 13.68 4.48 10.74
C ASP A 188 14.40 3.25 10.17
N ASP A 189 14.13 2.07 10.73
CA ASP A 189 14.77 0.82 10.30
C ASP A 189 14.24 0.31 8.95
N GLU A 190 13.06 0.71 8.52
CA GLU A 190 12.44 0.24 7.28
C GLU A 190 12.54 1.25 6.13
N ILE A 191 12.69 2.55 6.44
CA ILE A 191 12.77 3.61 5.43
C ILE A 191 14.20 3.75 4.91
N ILE A 192 14.35 3.59 3.60
CA ILE A 192 15.61 3.84 2.90
C ILE A 192 15.56 5.25 2.31
N PRO A 193 16.41 6.19 2.79
CA PRO A 193 16.47 7.53 2.23
C PRO A 193 16.81 7.51 0.73
N MET A 194 16.10 8.32 -0.04
CA MET A 194 16.33 8.45 -1.48
C MET A 194 16.55 9.90 -1.88
N GLU A 195 17.70 10.17 -2.48
CA GLU A 195 17.97 11.47 -3.14
C GLU A 195 17.30 11.48 -4.51
N THR A 196 16.58 12.55 -4.81
CA THR A 196 15.87 12.70 -6.07
C THR A 196 15.64 14.17 -6.40
N LYS A 197 14.91 14.41 -7.48
CA LYS A 197 14.54 15.75 -7.94
C LYS A 197 13.03 15.90 -7.95
N MET A 198 12.53 16.95 -7.31
CA MET A 198 11.12 17.32 -7.33
C MET A 198 10.87 18.59 -8.14
N ILE A 199 9.66 18.73 -8.66
CA ILE A 199 9.19 19.95 -9.29
C ILE A 199 8.44 20.80 -8.27
N LEU A 200 8.95 22.00 -8.02
CA LEU A 200 8.24 23.04 -7.28
C LEU A 200 7.48 23.94 -8.26
N LYS A 201 6.18 24.07 -8.05
CA LYS A 201 5.32 24.94 -8.85
C LYS A 201 4.94 26.19 -8.06
N ASN A 202 5.30 27.34 -8.58
CA ASN A 202 4.85 28.61 -8.02
C ASN A 202 3.35 28.78 -8.27
N LYS A 203 2.57 28.96 -7.21
CA LYS A 203 1.08 29.04 -7.31
C LYS A 203 0.58 30.28 -8.02
N GLU A 204 1.33 31.39 -7.98
CA GLU A 204 0.92 32.67 -8.56
C GLU A 204 1.31 32.78 -10.04
N THR A 205 2.52 32.37 -10.37
CA THR A 205 3.07 32.52 -11.73
C THR A 205 2.92 31.26 -12.58
N GLY A 206 2.65 30.11 -11.97
CA GLY A 206 2.67 28.81 -12.64
C GLY A 206 4.09 28.31 -13.00
N ALA A 207 5.13 29.08 -12.69
CA ALA A 207 6.50 28.71 -13.03
C ALA A 207 6.92 27.45 -12.25
N GLU A 208 7.60 26.55 -12.95
CA GLU A 208 8.12 25.30 -12.40
C GLU A 208 9.64 25.40 -12.23
N LYS A 209 10.15 24.84 -11.13
CA LYS A 209 11.57 24.74 -10.83
C LYS A 209 11.89 23.35 -10.30
N GLU A 210 12.88 22.70 -10.92
CA GLU A 210 13.45 21.46 -10.40
C GLU A 210 14.40 21.75 -9.24
N VAL A 211 14.29 20.99 -8.15
CA VAL A 211 15.15 21.09 -6.97
C VAL A 211 15.54 19.70 -6.47
N ASP A 212 16.76 19.56 -5.96
CA ASP A 212 17.23 18.34 -5.33
C ASP A 212 16.59 18.20 -3.94
N VAL A 213 16.14 17.01 -3.60
CA VAL A 213 15.52 16.68 -2.31
C VAL A 213 15.93 15.28 -1.88
N THR A 214 15.92 15.04 -0.57
CA THR A 214 16.01 13.69 0.01
C THR A 214 14.68 13.35 0.63
N VAL A 215 14.11 12.20 0.26
CA VAL A 215 12.91 11.62 0.89
C VAL A 215 13.38 10.55 1.87
N ASP A 216 13.38 10.87 3.15
CA ASP A 216 13.90 10.05 4.25
C ASP A 216 12.84 9.75 5.33
N ARG A 217 11.61 10.19 5.12
CA ARG A 217 10.47 10.01 6.03
C ARG A 217 9.15 10.05 5.28
N ASP A 218 8.08 9.64 5.96
CA ASP A 218 6.72 9.80 5.44
C ASP A 218 6.23 11.24 5.62
N ASP A 219 5.76 11.86 4.54
CA ASP A 219 5.31 13.26 4.49
C ASP A 219 3.80 13.40 4.70
N CYS A 220 3.04 12.33 4.80
CA CYS A 220 1.59 12.38 4.60
C CYS A 220 0.78 12.70 5.85
N ASN A 221 1.31 12.43 7.04
CA ASN A 221 0.65 12.77 8.29
C ASN A 221 0.68 14.27 8.61
N ARG A 222 -0.21 14.69 9.48
CA ARG A 222 -0.34 16.09 9.97
C ARG A 222 -0.43 16.10 11.48
N PRO A 223 0.70 16.21 12.19
CA PRO A 223 0.76 16.16 13.65
C PRO A 223 -0.12 17.21 14.35
N GLU A 224 -0.32 18.38 13.71
CA GLU A 224 -1.10 19.49 14.26
C GLU A 224 -2.62 19.33 14.06
N THR A 225 -3.07 18.20 13.56
CA THR A 225 -4.51 17.95 13.33
C THR A 225 -5.29 18.07 14.63
N THR A 226 -6.42 18.80 14.57
CA THR A 226 -7.37 18.96 15.68
C THR A 226 -8.76 18.56 15.25
N LEU A 227 -9.61 18.19 16.21
CA LEU A 227 -11.00 17.83 15.92
C LEU A 227 -11.78 19.01 15.32
N ASP A 228 -11.58 20.23 15.83
CA ASP A 228 -12.20 21.45 15.29
C ASP A 228 -11.74 21.69 13.82
N GLY A 229 -10.46 21.43 13.53
CA GLY A 229 -9.94 21.52 12.18
C GLY A 229 -10.59 20.52 11.23
N LEU A 230 -10.76 19.26 11.66
CA LEU A 230 -11.42 18.22 10.89
C LEU A 230 -12.91 18.54 10.66
N SER A 231 -13.64 18.90 11.71
CA SER A 231 -15.08 19.20 11.64
C SER A 231 -15.40 20.39 10.73
N SER A 232 -14.46 21.33 10.56
CA SER A 232 -14.61 22.48 9.67
C SER A 232 -14.50 22.17 8.19
N LEU A 233 -14.03 20.97 7.81
CA LEU A 233 -13.85 20.58 6.42
C LEU A 233 -15.17 20.22 5.76
N ASN A 234 -15.34 20.66 4.52
CA ASN A 234 -16.50 20.31 3.71
C ASN A 234 -16.35 18.89 3.15
N PRO A 235 -17.47 18.15 3.00
CA PRO A 235 -17.48 16.89 2.24
C PRO A 235 -16.98 17.10 0.82
N VAL A 236 -16.21 16.12 0.31
CA VAL A 236 -15.55 16.24 -1.01
C VAL A 236 -16.36 15.52 -2.09
N PHE A 237 -16.94 14.37 -1.78
CA PHE A 237 -17.57 13.48 -2.75
C PHE A 237 -19.08 13.64 -2.84
N ASN A 238 -19.71 14.08 -1.77
CA ASN A 238 -21.13 14.44 -1.72
C ASN A 238 -21.27 15.78 -0.97
N PRO A 239 -21.16 16.93 -1.66
CA PRO A 239 -21.23 18.24 -1.03
C PRO A 239 -22.53 18.55 -0.30
N GLU A 240 -23.65 17.91 -0.70
CA GLU A 240 -24.97 18.10 -0.14
C GLU A 240 -25.32 16.98 0.84
N GLY A 241 -24.68 16.97 2.01
CA GLY A 241 -24.99 16.04 3.11
C GLY A 241 -24.07 14.81 3.23
N GLY A 242 -22.93 14.78 2.53
CA GLY A 242 -21.91 13.77 2.74
C GLY A 242 -21.12 13.96 4.03
N SER A 243 -20.31 12.99 4.36
CA SER A 243 -19.49 12.95 5.57
C SER A 243 -17.99 12.74 5.31
N VAL A 244 -17.62 12.31 4.10
CA VAL A 244 -16.24 12.01 3.73
C VAL A 244 -15.52 13.28 3.29
N THR A 245 -14.46 13.64 4.00
CA THR A 245 -13.66 14.84 3.78
C THR A 245 -12.21 14.50 3.46
N ALA A 246 -11.44 15.49 3.05
CA ALA A 246 -10.00 15.33 2.91
C ALA A 246 -9.28 15.04 4.24
N GLY A 247 -9.91 15.32 5.39
CA GLY A 247 -9.33 15.10 6.71
C GLY A 247 -9.57 13.70 7.26
N ASN A 248 -10.65 13.02 6.85
CA ASN A 248 -10.98 11.66 7.27
C ASN A 248 -10.79 10.62 6.15
N SER A 249 -9.98 10.98 5.16
CA SER A 249 -9.56 10.14 4.03
C SER A 249 -8.05 10.02 3.99
N SER A 250 -7.53 8.88 3.54
CA SER A 250 -6.10 8.70 3.25
C SER A 250 -5.65 9.65 2.13
N GLN A 251 -4.41 10.06 2.18
CA GLN A 251 -3.79 10.83 1.11
C GLN A 251 -3.34 9.92 -0.03
N LEU A 252 -3.28 10.47 -1.24
CA LEU A 252 -2.58 9.84 -2.35
C LEU A 252 -1.07 10.01 -2.12
N SER A 253 -0.32 8.92 -2.21
CA SER A 253 1.11 8.88 -1.92
C SER A 253 1.89 8.18 -3.02
N ASP A 254 3.14 8.61 -3.20
CA ASP A 254 4.10 7.99 -4.09
C ASP A 254 5.14 7.25 -3.23
N GLY A 255 5.50 6.03 -3.61
CA GLY A 255 6.48 5.23 -2.88
C GLY A 255 6.63 3.82 -3.40
N ALA A 256 7.60 3.09 -2.87
CA ALA A 256 7.88 1.70 -3.19
C ALA A 256 8.27 0.92 -1.93
N SER A 257 7.91 -0.35 -1.89
CA SER A 257 8.26 -1.29 -0.82
C SER A 257 8.61 -2.66 -1.41
N VAL A 258 9.62 -3.31 -0.85
CA VAL A 258 10.04 -4.66 -1.23
C VAL A 258 10.37 -5.50 -0.01
N THR A 259 10.06 -6.78 -0.11
CA THR A 259 10.22 -7.78 0.95
C THR A 259 10.98 -8.98 0.38
N LEU A 260 11.99 -9.44 1.10
CA LEU A 260 12.76 -10.64 0.79
C LEU A 260 12.08 -11.86 1.41
N ILE A 261 11.64 -12.79 0.57
CA ILE A 261 10.92 -13.99 0.98
C ILE A 261 11.73 -15.21 0.55
N MET A 262 11.92 -16.13 1.47
CA MET A 262 12.73 -17.34 1.22
C MET A 262 12.04 -18.60 1.74
N SER A 263 12.49 -19.76 1.26
CA SER A 263 12.21 -20.98 2.00
C SER A 263 12.93 -20.97 3.34
N GLU A 264 12.30 -21.51 4.38
CA GLU A 264 12.91 -21.60 5.71
C GLU A 264 14.23 -22.36 5.66
N GLU A 265 14.30 -23.41 4.82
CA GLU A 265 15.51 -24.21 4.62
C GLU A 265 16.66 -23.33 4.11
N LYS A 266 16.41 -22.50 3.07
CA LYS A 266 17.42 -21.61 2.50
C LYS A 266 17.82 -20.50 3.49
N ALA A 267 16.88 -19.92 4.20
CA ALA A 267 17.17 -18.93 5.25
C ALA A 267 18.09 -19.52 6.34
N ASN A 268 17.79 -20.75 6.80
CA ASN A 268 18.61 -21.45 7.78
C ASN A 268 20.01 -21.79 7.24
N GLU A 269 20.14 -22.26 5.99
CA GLU A 269 21.41 -22.53 5.32
C GLU A 269 22.32 -21.29 5.31
N LEU A 270 21.74 -20.11 5.05
CA LEU A 270 22.45 -18.83 5.05
C LEU A 270 22.65 -18.25 6.46
N GLY A 271 22.09 -18.87 7.49
CA GLY A 271 22.10 -18.37 8.86
C GLY A 271 21.39 -17.01 8.99
N LEU A 272 20.28 -16.86 8.27
CA LEU A 272 19.37 -15.71 8.35
C LEU A 272 18.25 -16.03 9.34
N LYS A 273 17.89 -15.04 10.16
CA LYS A 273 16.79 -15.18 11.11
C LYS A 273 15.50 -14.67 10.46
N PRO A 274 14.46 -15.51 10.35
CA PRO A 274 13.16 -15.04 9.88
C PRO A 274 12.57 -13.93 10.76
N MET A 275 12.05 -12.88 10.15
CA MET A 275 11.22 -11.87 10.82
C MET A 275 9.82 -12.41 11.08
N ALA A 276 9.25 -13.14 10.09
CA ALA A 276 7.90 -13.68 10.15
C ALA A 276 7.75 -14.93 9.27
N TYR A 277 6.67 -15.67 9.52
CA TYR A 277 6.24 -16.81 8.73
C TYR A 277 4.96 -16.48 7.97
N PHE A 278 4.91 -16.76 6.68
CA PHE A 278 3.68 -16.66 5.92
C PHE A 278 2.73 -17.81 6.30
N ARG A 279 1.50 -17.48 6.72
CA ARG A 279 0.52 -18.47 7.19
C ARG A 279 -0.64 -18.67 6.24
N GLY A 280 -1.11 -17.62 5.59
CA GLY A 280 -2.24 -17.73 4.70
C GLY A 280 -2.60 -16.43 4.00
N PHE A 281 -3.44 -16.56 3.00
CA PHE A 281 -3.97 -15.44 2.21
C PHE A 281 -5.32 -15.81 1.64
N THR A 282 -6.23 -14.85 1.57
CA THR A 282 -7.51 -15.01 0.88
C THR A 282 -7.93 -13.73 0.19
N THR A 283 -8.77 -13.89 -0.82
CA THR A 283 -9.45 -12.79 -1.48
C THR A 283 -10.93 -13.09 -1.57
N VAL A 284 -11.75 -12.06 -1.49
CA VAL A 284 -13.20 -12.14 -1.63
C VAL A 284 -13.67 -10.95 -2.44
N GLY A 285 -14.65 -11.13 -3.31
CA GLY A 285 -15.38 -10.04 -3.95
C GLY A 285 -16.53 -9.55 -3.06
N CYS A 286 -16.88 -8.29 -3.20
CA CYS A 286 -18.08 -7.69 -2.61
C CYS A 286 -18.75 -6.75 -3.62
N GLN A 287 -19.85 -6.13 -3.25
CA GLN A 287 -20.51 -5.15 -4.11
C GLN A 287 -19.56 -3.96 -4.37
N PRO A 288 -19.38 -3.56 -5.63
CA PRO A 288 -18.42 -2.51 -5.98
C PRO A 288 -18.69 -1.16 -5.34
N ASP A 289 -19.96 -0.81 -5.15
CA ASP A 289 -20.38 0.47 -4.55
C ASP A 289 -20.07 0.60 -3.05
N GLU A 290 -19.72 -0.50 -2.39
CA GLU A 290 -19.30 -0.56 -0.99
C GLU A 290 -17.97 -1.31 -0.79
N MET A 291 -17.07 -1.24 -1.76
CA MET A 291 -15.83 -2.03 -1.77
C MET A 291 -15.00 -1.88 -0.48
N GLY A 292 -15.15 -0.78 0.26
CA GLY A 292 -14.45 -0.54 1.52
C GLY A 292 -14.75 -1.55 2.62
N ILE A 293 -15.85 -2.29 2.55
CA ILE A 293 -16.19 -3.34 3.51
C ILE A 293 -15.66 -4.74 3.14
N GLY A 294 -14.85 -4.86 2.08
CA GLY A 294 -14.26 -6.14 1.67
C GLY A 294 -13.68 -6.99 2.81
N PRO A 295 -12.99 -6.39 3.83
CA PRO A 295 -12.50 -7.12 5.00
C PRO A 295 -13.57 -7.87 5.80
N VAL A 296 -14.83 -7.42 5.80
CA VAL A 296 -15.97 -8.13 6.45
C VAL A 296 -16.10 -9.56 5.94
N TYR A 297 -15.76 -9.79 4.68
CA TYR A 297 -15.87 -11.10 4.03
C TYR A 297 -14.55 -11.86 4.04
N SER A 298 -13.41 -11.15 3.91
CA SER A 298 -12.10 -11.80 3.78
C SER A 298 -11.52 -12.22 5.13
N ILE A 299 -11.68 -11.42 6.18
CA ILE A 299 -11.12 -11.72 7.51
C ILE A 299 -11.72 -13.01 8.08
N PRO A 300 -13.05 -13.18 8.21
CA PRO A 300 -13.60 -14.45 8.73
C PRO A 300 -13.16 -15.66 7.91
N LYS A 301 -13.18 -15.54 6.58
CA LYS A 301 -12.77 -16.64 5.69
C LYS A 301 -11.30 -17.04 5.90
N LEU A 302 -10.39 -16.08 6.14
CA LEU A 302 -9.00 -16.37 6.41
C LEU A 302 -8.83 -17.02 7.78
N LEU A 303 -9.46 -16.47 8.81
CA LEU A 303 -9.41 -17.01 10.17
C LEU A 303 -9.96 -18.43 10.23
N ASP A 304 -11.12 -18.68 9.63
CA ASP A 304 -11.72 -20.03 9.53
C ASP A 304 -10.75 -21.02 8.88
N SER A 305 -10.09 -20.62 7.78
CA SER A 305 -9.13 -21.49 7.09
C SER A 305 -7.87 -21.79 7.91
N ALA A 306 -7.53 -20.91 8.84
CA ALA A 306 -6.40 -21.04 9.75
C ALA A 306 -6.78 -21.70 11.09
N GLY A 307 -8.08 -21.91 11.36
CA GLY A 307 -8.58 -22.39 12.64
C GLY A 307 -8.41 -21.39 13.78
N LEU A 308 -8.46 -20.09 13.46
CA LEU A 308 -8.26 -18.97 14.38
C LEU A 308 -9.54 -18.16 14.53
N THR A 309 -9.59 -17.39 15.61
CA THR A 309 -10.62 -16.38 15.90
C THR A 309 -10.01 -14.97 15.91
N VAL A 310 -10.83 -13.95 15.99
CA VAL A 310 -10.36 -12.54 16.13
C VAL A 310 -9.50 -12.37 17.37
N ASP A 311 -9.85 -13.05 18.47
CA ASP A 311 -9.14 -12.96 19.76
C ASP A 311 -7.74 -13.62 19.74
N ASP A 312 -7.45 -14.46 18.75
CA ASP A 312 -6.13 -15.07 18.56
C ASP A 312 -5.15 -14.16 17.83
N ILE A 313 -5.58 -12.97 17.39
CA ILE A 313 -4.78 -12.04 16.62
C ILE A 313 -4.30 -10.89 17.51
N ASP A 314 -3.00 -10.80 17.72
CA ASP A 314 -2.39 -9.77 18.57
C ASP A 314 -2.27 -8.41 17.87
N LEU A 315 -2.09 -8.39 16.54
CA LEU A 315 -1.87 -7.17 15.76
C LEU A 315 -2.66 -7.21 14.45
N TRP A 316 -3.37 -6.12 14.19
CA TRP A 316 -4.12 -5.90 12.95
C TRP A 316 -3.52 -4.74 12.18
N GLU A 317 -3.13 -4.98 10.92
CA GLU A 317 -2.81 -3.95 9.94
C GLU A 317 -3.94 -3.86 8.92
N LEU A 318 -4.58 -2.70 8.86
CA LEU A 318 -5.69 -2.43 7.97
C LEU A 318 -5.42 -1.14 7.21
N ASN A 319 -5.58 -1.17 5.87
CA ASN A 319 -5.48 0.04 5.07
C ASN A 319 -6.60 1.02 5.44
N GLU A 320 -6.22 2.18 5.97
CA GLU A 320 -7.11 3.26 6.42
C GLU A 320 -7.48 4.19 5.24
N ALA A 321 -7.99 3.62 4.13
CA ALA A 321 -8.35 4.42 2.97
C ALA A 321 -9.36 5.53 3.31
N PHE A 322 -10.35 5.20 4.13
CA PHE A 322 -11.37 6.13 4.65
C PHE A 322 -11.76 5.75 6.08
N ALA A 323 -11.93 6.72 6.94
CA ALA A 323 -12.35 6.49 8.32
C ALA A 323 -13.72 5.80 8.40
N SER A 324 -14.65 6.08 7.48
CA SER A 324 -15.96 5.42 7.44
C SER A 324 -15.86 3.91 7.36
N GLN A 325 -14.95 3.41 6.53
CA GLN A 325 -14.66 1.98 6.38
C GLN A 325 -14.14 1.37 7.68
N VAL A 326 -13.11 1.98 8.27
CA VAL A 326 -12.45 1.41 9.45
C VAL A 326 -13.35 1.44 10.68
N VAL A 327 -14.08 2.54 10.88
CA VAL A 327 -15.05 2.65 11.97
C VAL A 327 -16.14 1.56 11.85
N TYR A 328 -16.66 1.34 10.64
CA TYR A 328 -17.64 0.26 10.44
C TYR A 328 -17.08 -1.12 10.77
N LEU A 329 -15.89 -1.44 10.30
CA LEU A 329 -15.22 -2.73 10.59
C LEU A 329 -15.00 -2.94 12.09
N SER A 330 -14.67 -1.87 12.82
CA SER A 330 -14.55 -1.89 14.27
C SER A 330 -15.88 -2.15 14.97
N LEU A 331 -16.96 -1.46 14.56
CA LEU A 331 -18.29 -1.60 15.16
C LEU A 331 -18.86 -3.03 15.07
N ILE A 332 -18.46 -3.78 14.06
CA ILE A 332 -18.88 -5.18 13.89
C ILE A 332 -17.85 -6.21 14.42
N HIS A 333 -16.86 -5.75 15.20
CA HIS A 333 -15.84 -6.58 15.86
C HIS A 333 -15.03 -7.49 14.93
N ILE A 334 -14.84 -7.08 13.67
CA ILE A 334 -13.97 -7.79 12.72
C ILE A 334 -12.51 -7.34 12.86
N SER A 335 -12.31 -6.09 13.29
CA SER A 335 -11.02 -5.57 13.72
C SER A 335 -11.23 -4.65 14.93
N GLU A 336 -10.29 -4.69 15.87
CA GLU A 336 -10.30 -3.78 17.02
C GLU A 336 -9.35 -2.61 16.73
N PRO A 337 -9.84 -1.36 16.51
CA PRO A 337 -8.96 -0.22 16.21
C PRO A 337 -7.97 0.09 17.33
N THR A 338 -8.28 -0.32 18.55
CA THR A 338 -7.38 -0.19 19.71
C THR A 338 -6.19 -1.13 19.64
N ARG A 339 -6.26 -2.17 18.79
CA ARG A 339 -5.18 -3.14 18.54
C ARG A 339 -4.46 -2.87 17.21
N LEU A 340 -4.87 -1.87 16.44
CA LEU A 340 -4.08 -1.37 15.33
C LEU A 340 -2.80 -0.77 15.92
N GLY A 341 -1.82 -1.65 16.08
CA GLY A 341 -0.50 -1.30 16.57
C GLY A 341 0.32 -0.67 15.46
N PHE A 342 1.29 0.05 15.85
CA PHE A 342 2.33 0.61 15.00
C PHE A 342 3.44 -0.39 14.84
#